data_2f8c515cc354d4c24798bb9930e4f331
#
_entry.id   2f8c515cc354d4c24798bb9930e4f331
#
_cell.length_a   1.000
_cell.length_b   1.000
_cell.length_c   1.000
_cell.angle_alpha   90.00
_cell.angle_beta   90.00
_cell.angle_gamma   90.00
#
_symmetry.space_group_name_H-M   'P 1'
#
loop_
_entity.id
_entity.type
_entity.pdbx_description
1 polymer ?
#
loop_
_entity_poly.entity_id
_entity_poly.type
_entity_poly.pdbx_seq_one_letter_code
_entity_poly.pdbx_strand_id
1 'polypeptide(L)'
;GDYCMILDADITVKVEDLDLFYNAIKNNNADLINGSRLIYKVEKRSMRTLNFFGNIFFSILVSYISEKYVSDVLCGTKCFKRKSWEKYEEFRNKYRINDIWGDFNIIFASSFIGEKIIDLPVRYYERVQGVSKMGKRFFNFLNMMKVCLQVFKCFKFKNKLV
;
A
#
# COMPACT_ATOMS: atom_id res chain seq x y z
N GLY A 1 -6.87 10.28 -18.06
CA GLY A 1 -5.63 9.50 -18.20
C GLY A 1 -5.86 8.02 -17.94
N ASP A 2 -4.90 7.19 -18.30
CA ASP A 2 -5.00 5.73 -18.21
C ASP A 2 -4.44 5.20 -16.89
N TYR A 3 -3.69 6.03 -16.16
CA TYR A 3 -3.07 5.71 -14.90
C TYR A 3 -3.47 6.72 -13.82
N CYS A 4 -3.62 6.25 -12.59
CA CYS A 4 -3.81 7.06 -11.40
C CYS A 4 -2.55 6.96 -10.55
N MET A 5 -2.09 8.10 -10.03
CA MET A 5 -0.96 8.18 -9.10
C MET A 5 -1.40 8.82 -7.80
N ILE A 6 -0.94 8.26 -6.69
CA ILE A 6 -1.12 8.81 -5.35
C ILE A 6 0.24 9.30 -4.87
N LEU A 7 0.28 10.52 -4.39
CA LEU A 7 1.44 11.12 -3.75
C LEU A 7 0.96 11.82 -2.47
N ASP A 8 1.63 11.54 -1.35
CA ASP A 8 1.33 12.18 -0.08
C ASP A 8 1.68 13.68 -0.12
N ALA A 9 0.79 14.51 0.37
CA ALA A 9 0.94 15.98 0.34
C ALA A 9 2.10 16.50 1.20
N ASP A 10 2.71 15.66 2.04
CA ASP A 10 3.89 16.01 2.85
C ASP A 10 5.22 15.90 2.10
N ILE A 11 5.14 15.48 0.82
CA ILE A 11 6.27 15.41 -0.13
C ILE A 11 7.48 14.65 0.46
N THR A 12 7.20 13.62 1.25
CA THR A 12 8.25 12.72 1.76
C THR A 12 8.81 11.79 0.68
N VAL A 13 8.08 11.64 -0.43
CA VAL A 13 8.57 11.10 -1.71
C VAL A 13 8.55 12.26 -2.72
N LYS A 14 9.62 12.45 -3.45
CA LYS A 14 9.75 13.56 -4.38
C LYS A 14 8.83 13.43 -5.59
N VAL A 15 8.34 14.55 -6.09
CA VAL A 15 7.48 14.60 -7.29
C VAL A 15 8.21 14.04 -8.52
N GLU A 16 9.52 14.25 -8.60
CA GLU A 16 10.38 13.76 -9.69
C GLU A 16 10.43 12.22 -9.75
N ASP A 17 10.17 11.54 -8.64
CA ASP A 17 10.10 10.08 -8.60
C ASP A 17 8.83 9.54 -9.29
N LEU A 18 7.80 10.36 -9.56
CA LEU A 18 6.57 9.93 -10.23
C LEU A 18 6.82 9.42 -11.66
N ASP A 19 7.79 9.96 -12.36
CA ASP A 19 8.19 9.46 -13.68
C ASP A 19 8.69 8.01 -13.61
N LEU A 20 9.35 7.64 -12.51
CA LEU A 20 9.78 6.26 -12.29
C LEU A 20 8.57 5.32 -12.15
N PHE A 21 7.52 5.74 -11.44
CA PHE A 21 6.29 4.98 -11.30
C PHE A 21 5.56 4.80 -12.63
N TYR A 22 5.45 5.90 -13.42
CA TYR A 22 4.83 5.85 -14.73
C TYR A 22 5.57 4.91 -15.68
N ASN A 23 6.89 5.01 -15.73
CA ASN A 23 7.71 4.14 -16.57
C ASN A 23 7.66 2.69 -16.08
N ALA A 24 7.66 2.46 -14.77
CA ALA A 24 7.58 1.13 -14.20
C ALA A 24 6.26 0.43 -14.55
N ILE A 25 5.11 1.10 -14.41
CA ILE A 25 3.81 0.49 -14.72
C ILE A 25 3.67 0.21 -16.21
N LYS A 26 4.16 1.11 -17.06
CA LYS A 26 4.11 0.97 -18.52
C LYS A 26 5.01 -0.15 -19.05
N ASN A 27 6.27 -0.18 -18.57
CA ASN A 27 7.29 -1.07 -19.14
C ASN A 27 7.23 -2.50 -18.57
N ASN A 28 6.77 -2.66 -17.32
CA ASN A 28 6.73 -3.99 -16.66
C ASN A 28 5.38 -4.69 -16.79
N ASN A 29 4.46 -4.13 -17.56
CA ASN A 29 3.10 -4.67 -17.70
C ASN A 29 2.47 -5.00 -16.32
N ALA A 30 2.67 -4.10 -15.35
CA ALA A 30 2.08 -4.19 -14.02
C ALA A 30 0.69 -3.54 -14.01
N ASP A 31 -0.11 -3.88 -13.00
CA ASP A 31 -1.42 -3.26 -12.78
C ASP A 31 -1.37 -2.29 -11.61
N LEU A 32 -0.51 -2.57 -10.63
CA LEU A 32 -0.21 -1.72 -9.47
C LEU A 32 1.30 -1.65 -9.24
N ILE A 33 1.85 -0.44 -9.18
CA ILE A 33 3.19 -0.16 -8.64
C ILE A 33 3.01 0.39 -7.23
N ASN A 34 3.60 -0.29 -6.27
CA ASN A 34 3.61 0.10 -4.86
C ASN A 34 4.97 0.67 -4.48
N GLY A 35 5.00 1.88 -3.92
CA GLY A 35 6.25 2.46 -3.42
C GLY A 35 6.76 1.70 -2.20
N SER A 36 8.07 1.46 -2.12
CA SER A 36 8.69 0.82 -0.96
C SER A 36 9.85 1.65 -0.43
N ARG A 37 9.74 2.06 0.82
CA ARG A 37 10.77 2.81 1.58
C ARG A 37 11.77 1.89 2.26
N LEU A 38 11.49 0.59 2.31
CA LEU A 38 12.28 -0.40 3.05
C LEU A 38 13.41 -1.00 2.21
N ILE A 39 13.42 -0.78 0.89
CA ILE A 39 14.42 -1.33 -0.03
C ILE A 39 15.71 -0.50 0.02
N TYR A 40 15.60 0.82 0.10
CA TYR A 40 16.77 1.68 0.32
C TYR A 40 17.10 1.82 1.82
N LYS A 41 18.36 2.13 2.10
CA LYS A 41 18.79 2.43 3.47
C LYS A 41 17.98 3.63 3.99
N VAL A 42 17.17 3.39 5.00
CA VAL A 42 16.31 4.41 5.61
C VAL A 42 17.20 5.49 6.24
N GLU A 43 17.00 6.74 5.87
CA GLU A 43 17.72 7.86 6.50
C GLU A 43 17.42 7.91 8.01
N LYS A 44 18.44 8.14 8.83
CA LYS A 44 18.41 7.97 10.31
C LYS A 44 17.24 8.69 11.02
N ARG A 45 16.56 9.67 10.39
CA ARG A 45 15.46 10.44 10.99
C ARG A 45 14.14 10.34 10.24
N SER A 46 14.10 9.72 9.07
CA SER A 46 12.90 9.67 8.23
C SER A 46 11.82 8.72 8.77
N MET A 47 12.18 7.64 9.44
CA MET A 47 11.24 6.68 10.00
C MET A 47 11.59 6.32 11.45
N ARG A 48 10.62 6.41 12.36
CA ARG A 48 10.80 5.98 13.75
C ARG A 48 10.91 4.45 13.84
N THR A 49 11.79 3.94 14.70
CA THR A 49 12.09 2.51 14.84
C THR A 49 10.85 1.63 15.02
N LEU A 50 9.91 2.04 15.86
CA LEU A 50 8.65 1.31 16.05
C LEU A 50 7.78 1.25 14.79
N ASN A 51 7.76 2.31 13.99
CA ASN A 51 7.02 2.34 12.74
C ASN A 51 7.69 1.43 11.70
N PHE A 52 9.01 1.33 11.71
CA PHE A 52 9.77 0.41 10.86
C PHE A 52 9.40 -1.06 11.16
N PHE A 53 9.48 -1.48 12.42
CA PHE A 53 9.09 -2.85 12.79
C PHE A 53 7.60 -3.12 12.57
N GLY A 54 6.74 -2.15 12.84
CA GLY A 54 5.30 -2.26 12.56
C GLY A 54 5.04 -2.44 11.07
N ASN A 55 5.74 -1.71 10.21
CA ASN A 55 5.60 -1.84 8.76
C ASN A 55 6.07 -3.23 8.27
N ILE A 56 7.20 -3.72 8.75
CA ILE A 56 7.67 -5.08 8.43
C ILE A 56 6.63 -6.12 8.85
N PHE A 57 6.09 -6.03 10.06
CA PHE A 57 5.06 -6.93 10.55
C PHE A 57 3.83 -6.94 9.62
N PHE A 58 3.30 -5.75 9.29
CA PHE A 58 2.15 -5.67 8.39
C PHE A 58 2.48 -6.09 6.96
N SER A 59 3.69 -5.83 6.47
CA SER A 59 4.11 -6.30 5.15
C SER A 59 4.12 -7.83 5.07
N ILE A 60 4.61 -8.52 6.08
CA ILE A 60 4.57 -9.98 6.17
C ILE A 60 3.11 -10.47 6.23
N LEU A 61 2.29 -9.88 7.10
CA LEU A 61 0.90 -10.26 7.27
C LEU A 61 0.07 -10.05 6.00
N VAL A 62 0.21 -8.88 5.36
CA VAL A 62 -0.47 -8.54 4.10
C VAL A 62 0.00 -9.44 2.97
N SER A 63 1.31 -9.68 2.85
CA SER A 63 1.86 -10.60 1.84
C SER A 63 1.30 -12.01 2.01
N TYR A 64 1.19 -12.50 3.23
CA TYR A 64 0.60 -13.80 3.54
C TYR A 64 -0.88 -13.87 3.15
N ILE A 65 -1.68 -12.84 3.51
CA ILE A 65 -3.12 -12.82 3.23
C ILE A 65 -3.38 -12.68 1.72
N SER A 66 -2.61 -11.82 1.05
CA SER A 66 -2.80 -11.50 -0.37
C SER A 66 -2.18 -12.50 -1.32
N GLU A 67 -1.34 -13.42 -0.81
CA GLU A 67 -0.52 -14.34 -1.62
C GLU A 67 0.36 -13.60 -2.64
N LYS A 68 0.71 -12.35 -2.35
CA LYS A 68 1.57 -11.48 -3.15
C LYS A 68 2.63 -10.87 -2.26
N TYR A 69 3.87 -10.83 -2.74
CA TYR A 69 4.92 -10.14 -2.02
C TYR A 69 4.72 -8.63 -2.08
N VAL A 70 4.66 -7.99 -0.91
CA VAL A 70 4.58 -6.53 -0.75
C VAL A 70 5.54 -6.12 0.36
N SER A 71 6.58 -5.37 0.03
CA SER A 71 7.64 -5.03 0.99
C SER A 71 7.28 -3.85 1.91
N ASP A 72 6.43 -2.93 1.48
CA ASP A 72 6.01 -1.75 2.26
C ASP A 72 4.53 -1.47 2.06
N VAL A 73 3.71 -1.78 3.06
CA VAL A 73 2.25 -1.60 2.97
C VAL A 73 1.78 -0.21 3.43
N LEU A 74 2.67 0.57 4.03
CA LEU A 74 2.36 1.89 4.60
C LEU A 74 2.95 3.05 3.76
N CYS A 75 3.44 2.77 2.56
CA CYS A 75 3.84 3.81 1.62
C CYS A 75 2.62 4.30 0.86
N GLY A 76 2.26 5.58 1.00
CA GLY A 76 1.11 6.18 0.30
C GLY A 76 1.34 6.32 -1.21
N THR A 77 2.61 6.37 -1.67
CA THR A 77 2.91 6.55 -3.10
C THR A 77 2.63 5.28 -3.89
N LYS A 78 1.66 5.36 -4.79
CA LYS A 78 1.23 4.25 -5.63
C LYS A 78 0.86 4.73 -7.03
N CYS A 79 1.03 3.85 -8.02
CA CYS A 79 0.53 4.06 -9.37
C CYS A 79 -0.22 2.82 -9.85
N PHE A 80 -1.43 2.99 -10.37
CA PHE A 80 -2.27 1.89 -10.84
C PHE A 80 -3.06 2.28 -12.10
N LYS A 81 -3.54 1.28 -12.83
CA LYS A 81 -4.38 1.51 -14.01
C LYS A 81 -5.73 2.08 -13.60
N ARG A 82 -6.17 3.16 -14.23
CA ARG A 82 -7.46 3.81 -13.93
C ARG A 82 -8.64 2.83 -13.96
N LYS A 83 -8.65 1.90 -14.91
CA LYS A 83 -9.69 0.85 -15.02
C LYS A 83 -9.80 -0.07 -13.81
N SER A 84 -8.76 -0.14 -12.97
CA SER A 84 -8.75 -0.96 -11.75
C SER A 84 -9.49 -0.28 -10.60
N TRP A 85 -9.62 1.05 -10.64
CA TRP A 85 -10.20 1.82 -9.54
C TRP A 85 -11.64 1.40 -9.21
N GLU A 86 -12.50 1.22 -10.22
CA GLU A 86 -13.89 0.80 -10.01
C GLU A 86 -13.97 -0.56 -9.31
N LYS A 87 -13.09 -1.49 -9.70
CA LYS A 87 -12.99 -2.81 -9.07
C LYS A 87 -12.48 -2.74 -7.63
N TYR A 88 -11.58 -1.79 -7.32
CA TYR A 88 -11.12 -1.58 -5.94
C TYR A 88 -12.24 -1.05 -5.05
N GLU A 89 -13.03 -0.11 -5.55
CA GLU A 89 -14.19 0.40 -4.84
C GLU A 89 -15.30 -0.67 -4.70
N GLU A 90 -15.52 -1.47 -5.73
CA GLU A 90 -16.44 -2.60 -5.67
C GLU A 90 -16.01 -3.61 -4.58
N PHE A 91 -14.74 -3.98 -4.55
CA PHE A 91 -14.18 -4.85 -3.50
C PHE A 91 -14.40 -4.26 -2.12
N ARG A 92 -14.03 -2.99 -1.93
CA ARG A 92 -14.19 -2.28 -0.65
C ARG A 92 -15.64 -2.29 -0.17
N ASN A 93 -16.57 -1.97 -1.07
CA ASN A 93 -17.98 -1.86 -0.75
C ASN A 93 -18.62 -3.25 -0.49
N LYS A 94 -18.32 -4.24 -1.33
CA LYS A 94 -18.82 -5.62 -1.20
C LYS A 94 -18.44 -6.24 0.14
N TYR A 95 -17.20 -6.06 0.56
CA TYR A 95 -16.68 -6.65 1.80
C TYR A 95 -16.68 -5.68 2.99
N ARG A 96 -17.20 -4.47 2.81
CA ARG A 96 -17.29 -3.42 3.84
C ARG A 96 -15.94 -3.17 4.51
N ILE A 97 -14.87 -3.10 3.71
CA ILE A 97 -13.53 -2.87 4.22
C ILE A 97 -13.42 -1.44 4.76
N ASN A 98 -13.17 -1.31 6.04
CA ASN A 98 -13.02 -0.03 6.72
C ASN A 98 -11.55 0.34 6.88
N ASP A 99 -10.90 0.58 5.76
CA ASP A 99 -9.53 1.10 5.71
C ASP A 99 -9.55 2.63 5.66
N ILE A 100 -9.17 3.27 6.76
CA ILE A 100 -9.20 4.74 6.91
C ILE A 100 -8.06 5.43 6.15
N TRP A 101 -7.02 4.70 5.75
CA TRP A 101 -5.90 5.24 4.98
C TRP A 101 -6.01 4.95 3.48
N GLY A 102 -6.70 3.88 3.10
CA GLY A 102 -6.86 3.44 1.71
C GLY A 102 -5.74 2.56 1.18
N ASP A 103 -4.57 2.57 1.82
CA ASP A 103 -3.37 1.84 1.37
C ASP A 103 -3.57 0.33 1.32
N PHE A 104 -4.15 -0.24 2.38
CA PHE A 104 -4.46 -1.66 2.48
C PHE A 104 -5.53 -2.08 1.48
N ASN A 105 -6.56 -1.23 1.31
CA ASN A 105 -7.64 -1.51 0.37
C ASN A 105 -7.11 -1.68 -1.06
N ILE A 106 -6.23 -0.78 -1.53
CA ILE A 106 -5.66 -0.85 -2.87
C ILE A 106 -4.86 -2.14 -3.06
N ILE A 107 -3.98 -2.48 -2.12
CA ILE A 107 -3.14 -3.68 -2.19
C ILE A 107 -4.00 -4.95 -2.18
N PHE A 108 -4.94 -5.05 -1.25
CA PHE A 108 -5.81 -6.21 -1.12
C PHE A 108 -6.77 -6.37 -2.29
N ALA A 109 -7.38 -5.27 -2.76
CA ALA A 109 -8.28 -5.30 -3.90
C ALA A 109 -7.54 -5.74 -5.17
N SER A 110 -6.36 -5.14 -5.45
CA SER A 110 -5.52 -5.52 -6.58
C SER A 110 -5.15 -7.00 -6.54
N SER A 111 -4.74 -7.50 -5.37
CA SER A 111 -4.42 -8.93 -5.21
C SER A 111 -5.65 -9.82 -5.38
N PHE A 112 -6.80 -9.45 -4.79
CA PHE A 112 -8.03 -10.21 -4.85
C PHE A 112 -8.54 -10.41 -6.28
N ILE A 113 -8.40 -9.40 -7.13
CA ILE A 113 -8.79 -9.47 -8.56
C ILE A 113 -7.68 -10.05 -9.46
N GLY A 114 -6.55 -10.49 -8.88
CA GLY A 114 -5.49 -11.19 -9.59
C GLY A 114 -4.50 -10.29 -10.34
N GLU A 115 -4.45 -9.00 -10.02
CA GLU A 115 -3.55 -8.05 -10.66
C GLU A 115 -2.07 -8.28 -10.29
N LYS A 116 -1.19 -7.85 -11.18
CA LYS A 116 0.26 -7.88 -10.97
C LYS A 116 0.71 -6.67 -10.19
N ILE A 117 1.19 -6.91 -8.96
CA ILE A 117 1.77 -5.89 -8.06
C ILE A 117 3.28 -5.93 -8.17
N ILE A 118 3.92 -4.77 -8.29
CA ILE A 118 5.38 -4.62 -8.27
C ILE A 118 5.76 -3.53 -7.27
N ASP A 119 6.72 -3.83 -6.40
CA ASP A 119 7.31 -2.83 -5.51
C ASP A 119 8.38 -2.01 -6.23
N LEU A 120 8.31 -0.69 -6.10
CA LEU A 120 9.30 0.24 -6.61
C LEU A 120 10.02 0.92 -5.45
N PRO A 121 11.36 0.81 -5.36
CA PRO A 121 12.12 1.50 -4.32
C PRO A 121 11.94 3.01 -4.41
N VAL A 122 11.60 3.65 -3.29
CA VAL A 122 11.53 5.11 -3.17
C VAL A 122 12.46 5.63 -2.09
N ARG A 123 13.05 6.80 -2.33
CA ARG A 123 13.78 7.52 -1.30
C ARG A 123 12.79 8.26 -0.42
N TYR A 124 12.88 8.03 0.89
CA TYR A 124 11.99 8.64 1.86
C TYR A 124 12.73 9.72 2.63
N TYR A 125 12.30 10.96 2.45
CA TYR A 125 12.90 12.15 3.05
C TYR A 125 12.19 12.55 4.34
N GLU A 126 12.90 13.31 5.18
CA GLU A 126 12.30 13.90 6.38
C GLU A 126 11.22 14.91 5.97
N ARG A 127 10.11 14.93 6.69
CA ARG A 127 9.04 15.90 6.46
C ARG A 127 9.53 17.32 6.64
N VAL A 128 9.23 18.17 5.68
CA VAL A 128 9.55 19.60 5.75
C VAL A 128 8.57 20.31 6.69
N GLN A 129 7.28 19.89 6.71
CA GLN A 129 6.23 20.49 7.54
C GLN A 129 5.22 19.44 8.03
N GLY A 130 4.57 19.73 9.17
CA GLY A 130 3.48 18.94 9.72
C GLY A 130 3.91 17.87 10.72
N VAL A 131 2.92 17.41 11.50
CA VAL A 131 3.09 16.35 12.50
C VAL A 131 2.49 15.06 11.95
N SER A 132 3.15 13.94 12.19
CA SER A 132 2.65 12.63 11.78
C SER A 132 1.26 12.37 12.36
N LYS A 133 0.28 12.05 11.52
CA LYS A 133 -1.08 11.65 11.94
C LYS A 133 -1.10 10.33 12.72
N MET A 134 0.02 9.62 12.80
CA MET A 134 0.21 8.37 13.54
C MET A 134 0.38 8.56 15.06
N GLY A 135 -0.14 9.66 15.66
CA GLY A 135 -0.02 9.94 17.10
C GLY A 135 -0.66 8.88 18.01
N LYS A 136 -1.75 8.23 17.56
CA LYS A 136 -2.45 7.16 18.31
C LYS A 136 -2.02 5.77 17.81
N ARG A 137 -0.74 5.42 17.96
CA ARG A 137 -0.12 4.22 17.38
C ARG A 137 -0.85 2.93 17.70
N PHE A 138 -1.23 2.72 18.95
CA PHE A 138 -1.95 1.51 19.37
C PHE A 138 -3.32 1.40 18.70
N PHE A 139 -4.06 2.50 18.61
CA PHE A 139 -5.36 2.54 17.94
C PHE A 139 -5.20 2.27 16.43
N ASN A 140 -4.19 2.86 15.81
CA ASN A 140 -3.89 2.63 14.40
C ASN A 140 -3.52 1.17 14.14
N PHE A 141 -2.67 0.58 15.00
CA PHE A 141 -2.33 -0.85 14.93
C PHE A 141 -3.59 -1.73 14.98
N LEU A 142 -4.49 -1.48 15.93
CA LEU A 142 -5.75 -2.24 16.05
C LEU A 142 -6.65 -2.09 14.82
N ASN A 143 -6.72 -0.88 14.23
CA ASN A 143 -7.50 -0.67 13.01
C ASN A 143 -6.90 -1.43 11.82
N MET A 144 -5.58 -1.39 11.66
CA MET A 144 -4.88 -2.15 10.61
C MET A 144 -5.09 -3.66 10.79
N MET A 145 -5.01 -4.17 12.02
CA MET A 145 -5.31 -5.58 12.33
C MET A 145 -6.76 -5.95 11.99
N LYS A 146 -7.73 -5.08 12.28
CA LYS A 146 -9.14 -5.31 11.91
C LYS A 146 -9.29 -5.43 10.40
N VAL A 147 -8.67 -4.55 9.61
CA VAL A 147 -8.69 -4.63 8.14
C VAL A 147 -8.10 -5.96 7.67
N CYS A 148 -6.93 -6.34 8.18
CA CYS A 148 -6.30 -7.63 7.84
C CYS A 148 -7.20 -8.82 8.15
N LEU A 149 -7.87 -8.85 9.32
CA LEU A 149 -8.79 -9.91 9.70
C LEU A 149 -10.05 -9.95 8.83
N GLN A 150 -10.60 -8.78 8.46
CA GLN A 150 -11.73 -8.71 7.53
C GLN A 150 -11.36 -9.31 6.17
N VAL A 151 -10.23 -8.88 5.61
CA VAL A 151 -9.76 -9.33 4.30
C VAL A 151 -9.37 -10.80 4.30
N PHE A 152 -8.72 -11.29 5.36
CA PHE A 152 -8.38 -12.71 5.50
C PHE A 152 -9.61 -13.60 5.37
N LYS A 153 -10.73 -13.21 5.98
CA LYS A 153 -12.00 -13.93 5.82
C LYS A 153 -12.45 -13.93 4.36
N CYS A 154 -12.34 -12.79 3.65
CA CYS A 154 -12.74 -12.69 2.25
C CYS A 154 -11.93 -13.64 1.34
N PHE A 155 -10.61 -13.68 1.52
CA PHE A 155 -9.72 -14.58 0.76
C PHE A 155 -10.02 -16.06 1.06
N LYS A 156 -10.23 -16.41 2.33
CA LYS A 156 -10.57 -17.78 2.73
C LYS A 156 -11.91 -18.25 2.15
N PHE A 157 -12.89 -17.36 2.03
CA PHE A 157 -14.16 -17.68 1.38
C PHE A 157 -14.05 -17.82 -0.13
N LYS A 158 -13.20 -17.00 -0.79
CA LYS A 158 -12.91 -17.14 -2.22
C LYS A 158 -12.39 -18.54 -2.55
N ASN A 159 -11.43 -19.05 -1.77
CA ASN A 159 -10.81 -20.35 -1.98
C ASN A 159 -11.75 -21.54 -1.66
N LYS A 160 -12.92 -21.33 -1.06
CA LYS A 160 -13.93 -22.35 -0.84
C LYS A 160 -14.97 -22.46 -1.97
N LEU A 161 -14.97 -21.49 -2.89
CA LEU A 161 -15.93 -21.41 -4.00
C LEU A 161 -15.32 -21.81 -5.35
N VAL A 162 -14.03 -22.16 -5.35
CA VAL A 162 -13.28 -22.76 -6.46
C VAL A 162 -13.02 -24.22 -6.11
#